data_4c4f53f2d88216cad60249d21e7891a0
#
_entry.id   4c4f53f2d88216cad60249d21e7891a0
#
_cell.length_a   1.000
_cell.length_b   1.000
_cell.length_c   1.000
_cell.angle_alpha   90.00
_cell.angle_beta   90.00
_cell.angle_gamma   90.00
#
_symmetry.space_group_name_H-M   'P 1'
#
loop_
_entity.id
_entity.type
_entity.pdbx_description
1 polymer ?
#
loop_
_entity_poly.entity_id
_entity_poly.type
_entity_poly.pdbx_seq_one_letter_code
_entity_poly.pdbx_strand_id
1 'polypeptide(L)'
;MKKRLAVAAMAAVMTVSMMGMTSVVVQADDTVKIVTIGVQSGGSYWGNIEKGFTEACEELGWEGDYWTPQNAGNDSEMVQLAENALTQGYDAICMEINDLDMYGDVISRAKEDGVKLISLTDVGEENCDAFVGIDSYASGYSQGEKIAEFAKQLEYDSINYVTLMSTTDNASQLKNRQGIADAIAENFDGEINEIDIAATDSNAATAQDKLSAFYLANPELNAVACADLYAALGAAQFVDENGLEGNFIATGLELTADAFNRVLDGDLMATSSVDSVGIGKNFCYVAQKILNGEDYDYSNPAEKIWVLPDEVESYCAENGIELN
;
A
#
# COMPACT_ATOMS: atom_id res chain seq x y z
N MET A 1 2.02 108.39 -6.94
CA MET A 1 2.37 107.77 -6.54
C MET A 1 1.80 106.41 -6.06
N LYS A 2 1.11 105.69 -6.74
CA LYS A 2 0.61 104.32 -6.41
C LYS A 2 0.88 103.41 -7.54
N LYS A 3 1.85 102.48 -7.38
CA LYS A 3 2.11 101.41 -8.31
C LYS A 3 1.28 100.17 -7.97
N ARG A 4 0.48 99.76 -8.89
CA ARG A 4 -0.31 98.57 -8.83
C ARG A 4 0.58 97.45 -9.38
N LEU A 5 0.89 96.44 -8.58
CA LEU A 5 1.50 95.20 -9.08
C LEU A 5 0.35 94.24 -9.41
N ALA A 6 0.40 93.72 -10.63
CA ALA A 6 -0.44 92.62 -11.06
C ALA A 6 0.23 91.31 -10.66
N VAL A 7 -0.49 90.49 -9.92
CA VAL A 7 -0.06 89.11 -9.62
C VAL A 7 -0.74 88.19 -10.59
N ALA A 8 0.08 87.57 -11.47
CA ALA A 8 -0.38 86.49 -12.35
C ALA A 8 -0.43 85.18 -11.52
N ALA A 9 -1.63 84.65 -11.35
CA ALA A 9 -1.83 83.33 -10.74
C ALA A 9 -1.55 82.24 -11.80
N MET A 10 -0.47 81.53 -11.61
CA MET A 10 -0.19 80.28 -12.33
C MET A 10 -0.90 79.14 -11.58
N ALA A 11 -1.94 78.59 -12.18
CA ALA A 11 -2.60 77.38 -11.74
C ALA A 11 -1.70 76.18 -12.15
N ALA A 12 -1.00 75.61 -11.18
CA ALA A 12 -0.34 74.33 -11.34
C ALA A 12 -1.39 73.24 -11.14
N VAL A 13 -1.74 72.54 -12.19
CA VAL A 13 -2.51 71.30 -12.14
C VAL A 13 -1.59 70.19 -11.64
N MET A 14 -1.71 69.83 -10.36
CA MET A 14 -1.13 68.61 -9.80
C MET A 14 -2.00 67.43 -10.22
N THR A 15 -1.58 66.69 -11.25
CA THR A 15 -2.07 65.32 -11.48
C THR A 15 -1.51 64.42 -10.38
N VAL A 16 -2.33 64.10 -9.42
CA VAL A 16 -2.04 63.03 -8.43
C VAL A 16 -2.21 61.72 -9.17
N SER A 17 -1.09 61.14 -9.55
CA SER A 17 -1.04 59.75 -9.95
C SER A 17 -1.36 58.89 -8.73
N MET A 18 -2.62 58.39 -8.61
CA MET A 18 -2.91 57.27 -7.76
C MET A 18 -2.17 56.05 -8.32
N MET A 19 -0.96 55.81 -7.87
CA MET A 19 -0.39 54.49 -7.87
C MET A 19 -1.29 53.63 -6.95
N GLY A 20 -2.09 52.79 -7.57
CA GLY A 20 -2.77 51.73 -6.88
C GLY A 20 -1.70 50.88 -6.16
N MET A 21 -1.58 51.04 -4.86
CA MET A 21 -1.01 49.98 -4.05
C MET A 21 -1.99 48.80 -4.16
N THR A 22 -1.72 47.90 -5.11
CA THR A 22 -2.17 46.57 -4.96
C THR A 22 -1.47 46.06 -3.69
N SER A 23 -2.23 46.07 -2.56
CA SER A 23 -1.86 45.22 -1.46
C SER A 23 -1.77 43.82 -2.03
N VAL A 24 -0.56 43.34 -2.23
CA VAL A 24 -0.30 41.91 -2.31
C VAL A 24 -0.75 41.42 -0.94
N VAL A 25 -1.95 40.88 -0.88
CA VAL A 25 -2.35 40.00 0.21
C VAL A 25 -1.38 38.85 0.03
N VAL A 26 -0.33 38.84 0.82
CA VAL A 26 0.41 37.63 1.10
C VAL A 26 -0.62 36.77 1.82
N GLN A 27 -1.31 35.92 1.07
CA GLN A 27 -2.03 34.82 1.62
C GLN A 27 -0.95 34.05 2.39
N ALA A 28 -1.03 34.01 3.69
CA ALA A 28 -0.25 33.05 4.43
C ALA A 28 -0.59 31.72 3.78
N ASP A 29 0.40 31.06 3.18
CA ASP A 29 0.25 29.67 2.80
C ASP A 29 -0.07 28.97 4.13
N ASP A 30 -1.35 28.70 4.36
CA ASP A 30 -1.75 27.86 5.48
C ASP A 30 -1.12 26.49 5.18
N THR A 31 -0.14 26.12 6.01
CA THR A 31 0.54 24.85 5.87
C THR A 31 -0.49 23.73 5.93
N VAL A 32 -0.52 22.87 4.93
CA VAL A 32 -1.44 21.73 4.92
C VAL A 32 -1.20 20.85 6.13
N LYS A 33 -2.27 20.46 6.79
CA LYS A 33 -2.26 19.56 7.94
C LYS A 33 -2.86 18.23 7.58
N ILE A 34 -2.09 17.18 7.72
CA ILE A 34 -2.53 15.82 7.42
C ILE A 34 -2.26 14.90 8.62
N VAL A 35 -3.17 13.97 8.87
CA VAL A 35 -2.99 12.95 9.90
C VAL A 35 -3.17 11.57 9.33
N THR A 36 -2.27 10.65 9.71
CA THR A 36 -2.46 9.23 9.51
C THR A 36 -2.84 8.58 10.83
N ILE A 37 -3.95 7.86 10.84
CA ILE A 37 -4.41 7.07 11.98
C ILE A 37 -4.06 5.61 11.69
N GLY A 38 -2.91 5.18 12.23
CA GLY A 38 -2.45 3.80 12.12
C GLY A 38 -3.18 2.88 13.09
N VAL A 39 -3.28 1.61 12.77
CA VAL A 39 -3.92 0.59 13.63
C VAL A 39 -3.10 0.31 14.89
N GLN A 40 -1.79 0.52 14.80
CA GLN A 40 -0.84 0.39 15.92
C GLN A 40 0.44 1.19 15.64
N SER A 41 1.26 1.39 16.65
CA SER A 41 2.60 1.96 16.50
C SER A 41 3.64 0.87 16.29
N GLY A 42 4.67 1.18 15.47
CA GLY A 42 5.82 0.29 15.25
C GLY A 42 5.51 -0.98 14.45
N GLY A 43 6.43 -1.94 14.51
CA GLY A 43 6.41 -3.11 13.63
C GLY A 43 6.87 -2.79 12.21
N SER A 44 7.12 -3.84 11.41
CA SER A 44 7.64 -3.68 10.04
C SER A 44 6.63 -3.02 9.10
N TYR A 45 5.34 -3.33 9.22
CA TYR A 45 4.33 -2.77 8.32
C TYR A 45 3.94 -1.34 8.72
N TRP A 46 3.41 -1.15 9.94
CA TRP A 46 2.90 0.16 10.39
C TRP A 46 4.03 1.17 10.64
N GLY A 47 5.19 0.72 11.17
CA GLY A 47 6.35 1.59 11.32
C GLY A 47 6.93 2.07 9.98
N ASN A 48 6.86 1.27 8.93
CA ASN A 48 7.24 1.68 7.58
C ASN A 48 6.22 2.67 6.98
N ILE A 49 4.91 2.49 7.21
CA ILE A 49 3.90 3.48 6.81
C ILE A 49 4.16 4.81 7.50
N GLU A 50 4.39 4.81 8.83
CA GLU A 50 4.72 6.02 9.60
C GLU A 50 5.97 6.71 9.05
N LYS A 51 7.02 5.93 8.75
CA LYS A 51 8.27 6.44 8.15
C LYS A 51 7.99 7.11 6.80
N GLY A 52 7.32 6.42 5.88
CA GLY A 52 7.03 6.96 4.54
C GLY A 52 6.15 8.20 4.60
N PHE A 53 5.14 8.22 5.46
CA PHE A 53 4.30 9.37 5.71
C PHE A 53 5.09 10.57 6.23
N THR A 54 5.95 10.37 7.22
CA THR A 54 6.79 11.43 7.80
C THR A 54 7.75 12.00 6.77
N GLU A 55 8.44 11.15 6.00
CA GLU A 55 9.34 11.58 4.92
C GLU A 55 8.61 12.43 3.87
N ALA A 56 7.41 12.03 3.46
CA ALA A 56 6.63 12.78 2.47
C ALA A 56 6.10 14.10 3.03
N CYS A 57 5.68 14.16 4.30
CA CYS A 57 5.30 15.42 4.94
C CYS A 57 6.47 16.40 5.00
N GLU A 58 7.67 15.93 5.35
CA GLU A 58 8.88 16.76 5.35
C GLU A 58 9.23 17.28 3.95
N GLU A 59 9.15 16.42 2.93
CA GLU A 59 9.40 16.76 1.53
C GLU A 59 8.43 17.83 1.01
N LEU A 60 7.14 17.72 1.37
CA LEU A 60 6.09 18.65 0.96
C LEU A 60 6.02 19.92 1.83
N GLY A 61 6.72 19.96 2.96
CA GLY A 61 6.65 21.05 3.92
C GLY A 61 5.30 21.11 4.66
N TRP A 62 4.66 19.96 4.88
CA TRP A 62 3.36 19.81 5.53
C TRP A 62 3.49 19.54 7.04
N GLU A 63 2.47 19.88 7.79
CA GLU A 63 2.32 19.42 9.17
C GLU A 63 1.64 18.04 9.16
N GLY A 64 2.43 16.99 9.47
CA GLY A 64 1.97 15.60 9.49
C GLY A 64 1.99 15.03 10.90
N ASP A 65 0.90 14.43 11.33
CA ASP A 65 0.79 13.71 12.60
C ASP A 65 0.46 12.23 12.36
N TYR A 66 1.10 11.35 13.13
CA TYR A 66 0.79 9.93 13.14
C TYR A 66 0.19 9.52 14.48
N TRP A 67 -1.07 9.13 14.47
CA TRP A 67 -1.82 8.75 15.67
C TRP A 67 -2.14 7.27 15.66
N THR A 68 -2.20 6.67 16.84
CA THR A 68 -2.60 5.28 17.00
C THR A 68 -3.54 5.11 18.19
N PRO A 69 -4.46 4.13 18.16
CA PRO A 69 -5.27 3.80 19.31
C PRO A 69 -4.38 3.24 20.44
N GLN A 70 -4.85 3.33 21.67
CA GLN A 70 -4.16 2.74 22.83
C GLN A 70 -4.15 1.21 22.78
N ASN A 71 -5.23 0.64 22.24
CA ASN A 71 -5.37 -0.79 22.01
C ASN A 71 -5.33 -1.04 20.50
N ALA A 72 -4.30 -1.74 20.04
CA ALA A 72 -4.11 -2.04 18.62
C ALA A 72 -5.37 -2.64 17.99
N GLY A 73 -5.79 -2.11 16.85
CA GLY A 73 -6.97 -2.57 16.12
C GLY A 73 -8.32 -2.24 16.77
N ASN A 74 -8.36 -1.29 17.70
CA ASN A 74 -9.61 -0.85 18.30
C ASN A 74 -10.32 0.19 17.44
N ASP A 75 -11.27 -0.25 16.60
CA ASP A 75 -12.02 0.64 15.70
C ASP A 75 -12.75 1.77 16.42
N SER A 76 -13.30 1.54 17.62
CA SER A 76 -13.94 2.60 18.39
C SER A 76 -12.98 3.71 18.81
N GLU A 77 -11.75 3.38 19.14
CA GLU A 77 -10.71 4.38 19.43
C GLU A 77 -10.25 5.08 18.15
N MET A 78 -10.15 4.34 17.03
CA MET A 78 -9.81 4.94 15.73
C MET A 78 -10.87 5.93 15.26
N VAL A 79 -12.15 5.61 15.41
CA VAL A 79 -13.26 6.56 15.14
C VAL A 79 -13.12 7.84 16.01
N GLN A 80 -12.81 7.70 17.30
CA GLN A 80 -12.60 8.87 18.17
C GLN A 80 -11.40 9.71 17.72
N LEU A 81 -10.31 9.10 17.26
CA LEU A 81 -9.16 9.81 16.71
C LEU A 81 -9.53 10.57 15.44
N ALA A 82 -10.31 9.97 14.54
CA ALA A 82 -10.80 10.63 13.33
C ALA A 82 -11.72 11.82 13.65
N GLU A 83 -12.65 11.67 14.60
CA GLU A 83 -13.49 12.76 15.10
C GLU A 83 -12.66 13.91 15.71
N ASN A 84 -11.58 13.59 16.42
CA ASN A 84 -10.66 14.57 16.94
C ASN A 84 -9.93 15.31 15.81
N ALA A 85 -9.49 14.60 14.78
CA ALA A 85 -8.84 15.18 13.61
C ALA A 85 -9.76 16.17 12.89
N LEU A 86 -11.02 15.78 12.62
CA LEU A 86 -12.04 16.68 12.06
C LEU A 86 -12.22 17.95 12.91
N THR A 87 -12.21 17.79 14.22
CA THR A 87 -12.39 18.93 15.15
C THR A 87 -11.16 19.83 15.22
N GLN A 88 -9.96 19.30 14.99
CA GLN A 88 -8.70 20.06 15.03
C GLN A 88 -8.35 20.71 13.68
N GLY A 89 -9.18 20.51 12.64
CA GLY A 89 -9.06 21.18 11.36
C GLY A 89 -7.91 20.65 10.51
N TYR A 90 -7.74 19.32 10.44
CA TYR A 90 -6.89 18.69 9.46
C TYR A 90 -7.52 18.78 8.07
N ASP A 91 -6.68 18.98 7.05
CA ASP A 91 -7.10 19.04 5.65
C ASP A 91 -7.34 17.65 5.06
N ALA A 92 -6.59 16.65 5.55
CA ALA A 92 -6.74 15.25 5.15
C ALA A 92 -6.52 14.28 6.31
N ILE A 93 -7.26 13.16 6.27
CA ILE A 93 -7.17 12.06 7.22
C ILE A 93 -6.93 10.78 6.42
N CYS A 94 -5.87 10.04 6.78
CA CYS A 94 -5.54 8.74 6.20
C CYS A 94 -5.76 7.68 7.27
N MET A 95 -6.55 6.64 6.98
CA MET A 95 -6.86 5.60 7.96
C MET A 95 -7.39 4.32 7.32
N GLU A 96 -7.39 3.26 8.08
CA GLU A 96 -8.10 2.03 7.69
C GLU A 96 -9.59 2.16 8.07
N ILE A 97 -10.49 1.81 7.14
CA ILE A 97 -11.94 1.80 7.36
C ILE A 97 -12.41 0.36 7.15
N ASN A 98 -12.71 -0.33 8.26
CA ASN A 98 -13.08 -1.75 8.23
C ASN A 98 -14.59 -2.00 8.27
N ASP A 99 -15.35 -1.04 8.80
CA ASP A 99 -16.80 -1.17 9.01
C ASP A 99 -17.50 0.15 8.67
N LEU A 100 -18.18 0.18 7.53
CA LEU A 100 -18.87 1.39 7.05
C LEU A 100 -19.98 1.87 7.99
N ASP A 101 -20.60 0.97 8.75
CA ASP A 101 -21.64 1.37 9.71
C ASP A 101 -21.02 2.10 10.90
N MET A 102 -19.84 1.66 11.36
CA MET A 102 -19.13 2.29 12.48
C MET A 102 -18.49 3.64 12.10
N TYR A 103 -17.96 3.75 10.89
CA TYR A 103 -17.28 4.95 10.40
C TYR A 103 -18.22 5.94 9.68
N GLY A 104 -19.51 5.62 9.53
CA GLY A 104 -20.45 6.40 8.72
C GLY A 104 -20.57 7.87 9.12
N ASP A 105 -20.56 8.19 10.42
CA ASP A 105 -20.60 9.57 10.91
C ASP A 105 -19.31 10.34 10.58
N VAL A 106 -18.15 9.69 10.71
CA VAL A 106 -16.83 10.26 10.33
C VAL A 106 -16.80 10.57 8.83
N ILE A 107 -17.22 9.62 8.00
CA ILE A 107 -17.25 9.76 6.53
C ILE A 107 -18.18 10.94 6.14
N SER A 108 -19.37 10.99 6.72
CA SER A 108 -20.34 12.05 6.41
C SER A 108 -19.81 13.41 6.81
N ARG A 109 -19.23 13.51 7.99
CA ARG A 109 -18.71 14.75 8.54
C ARG A 109 -17.46 15.23 7.80
N ALA A 110 -16.52 14.33 7.44
CA ALA A 110 -15.37 14.68 6.62
C ALA A 110 -15.81 15.32 5.29
N LYS A 111 -16.82 14.74 4.66
CA LYS A 111 -17.40 15.25 3.42
C LYS A 111 -18.09 16.61 3.60
N GLU A 112 -18.82 16.82 4.69
CA GLU A 112 -19.48 18.09 5.01
C GLU A 112 -18.47 19.20 5.29
N ASP A 113 -17.41 18.89 6.04
CA ASP A 113 -16.34 19.83 6.43
C ASP A 113 -15.31 20.04 5.30
N GLY A 114 -15.36 19.26 4.22
CA GLY A 114 -14.45 19.32 3.07
C GLY A 114 -13.08 18.70 3.34
N VAL A 115 -12.92 17.97 4.46
CA VAL A 115 -11.72 17.23 4.83
C VAL A 115 -11.56 16.01 3.93
N LYS A 116 -10.36 15.77 3.40
CA LYS A 116 -10.09 14.65 2.49
C LYS A 116 -9.89 13.37 3.28
N LEU A 117 -10.62 12.33 2.89
CA LEU A 117 -10.54 11.03 3.53
C LEU A 117 -9.89 10.03 2.57
N ILE A 118 -8.72 9.50 2.98
CA ILE A 118 -7.98 8.50 2.22
C ILE A 118 -7.98 7.20 3.01
N SER A 119 -8.46 6.13 2.40
CA SER A 119 -8.60 4.84 3.09
C SER A 119 -7.52 3.84 2.67
N LEU A 120 -7.03 3.04 3.63
CA LEU A 120 -6.20 1.87 3.35
C LEU A 120 -7.02 0.69 2.84
N THR A 121 -8.33 0.72 3.07
CA THR A 121 -9.27 -0.31 2.62
C THR A 121 -10.09 0.26 1.48
N ASP A 122 -10.28 -0.50 0.41
CA ASP A 122 -11.18 -0.11 -0.67
C ASP A 122 -12.64 -0.19 -0.19
N VAL A 123 -13.20 0.99 0.08
CA VAL A 123 -14.57 1.15 0.59
C VAL A 123 -15.51 1.82 -0.42
N GLY A 124 -15.04 2.08 -1.64
CA GLY A 124 -15.77 2.73 -2.72
C GLY A 124 -15.66 4.25 -2.74
N GLU A 125 -15.68 4.84 -3.92
CA GLU A 125 -15.56 6.28 -4.18
C GLU A 125 -16.64 7.13 -3.49
N GLU A 126 -17.75 6.51 -3.12
CA GLU A 126 -18.82 7.17 -2.38
C GLU A 126 -18.49 7.37 -0.89
N ASN A 127 -17.50 6.64 -0.35
CA ASN A 127 -17.17 6.64 1.08
C ASN A 127 -15.82 7.29 1.42
N CYS A 128 -14.90 7.39 0.47
CA CYS A 128 -13.64 8.11 0.64
C CYS A 128 -13.17 8.77 -0.67
N ASP A 129 -12.26 9.74 -0.56
CA ASP A 129 -11.74 10.46 -1.73
C ASP A 129 -10.76 9.59 -2.53
N ALA A 130 -9.98 8.73 -1.86
CA ALA A 130 -9.07 7.78 -2.51
C ALA A 130 -8.81 6.55 -1.66
N PHE A 131 -8.47 5.45 -2.33
CA PHE A 131 -7.92 4.23 -1.76
C PHE A 131 -6.41 4.19 -1.98
N VAL A 132 -5.65 3.99 -0.90
CA VAL A 132 -4.19 3.78 -0.91
C VAL A 132 -3.88 2.61 0.01
N GLY A 133 -3.67 1.42 -0.54
CA GLY A 133 -3.51 0.23 0.28
C GLY A 133 -3.24 -1.03 -0.53
N ILE A 134 -3.51 -2.19 0.06
CA ILE A 134 -3.27 -3.48 -0.57
C ILE A 134 -4.49 -3.86 -1.43
N ASP A 135 -4.30 -3.87 -2.74
CA ASP A 135 -5.25 -4.51 -3.65
C ASP A 135 -4.94 -6.01 -3.74
N SER A 136 -5.87 -6.83 -3.25
CA SER A 136 -5.70 -8.29 -3.21
C SER A 136 -5.62 -8.91 -4.61
N TYR A 137 -6.37 -8.39 -5.59
CA TYR A 137 -6.28 -8.85 -6.97
C TYR A 137 -4.93 -8.50 -7.59
N ALA A 138 -4.49 -7.24 -7.49
CA ALA A 138 -3.20 -6.81 -8.02
C ALA A 138 -2.02 -7.54 -7.33
N SER A 139 -2.11 -7.77 -6.02
CA SER A 139 -1.13 -8.57 -5.28
C SER A 139 -1.05 -10.01 -5.79
N GLY A 140 -2.20 -10.62 -6.05
CA GLY A 140 -2.27 -11.97 -6.65
C GLY A 140 -1.77 -11.99 -8.08
N TYR A 141 -2.14 -10.99 -8.89
CA TYR A 141 -1.69 -10.87 -10.27
C TYR A 141 -0.15 -10.82 -10.35
N SER A 142 0.48 -10.00 -9.51
CA SER A 142 1.95 -9.96 -9.42
C SER A 142 2.58 -11.31 -9.02
N GLN A 143 1.92 -12.09 -8.14
CA GLN A 143 2.38 -13.44 -7.81
C GLN A 143 2.23 -14.41 -8.99
N GLY A 144 1.12 -14.35 -9.72
CA GLY A 144 0.88 -15.16 -10.91
C GLY A 144 1.89 -14.88 -12.04
N GLU A 145 2.26 -13.61 -12.24
CA GLU A 145 3.34 -13.20 -13.15
C GLU A 145 4.66 -13.90 -12.79
N LYS A 146 5.02 -13.91 -11.49
CA LYS A 146 6.24 -14.58 -11.02
C LYS A 146 6.18 -16.09 -11.16
N ILE A 147 5.05 -16.73 -10.91
CA ILE A 147 4.87 -18.16 -11.16
C ILE A 147 5.08 -18.49 -12.64
N ALA A 148 4.48 -17.70 -13.54
CA ALA A 148 4.66 -17.88 -14.98
C ALA A 148 6.12 -17.61 -15.44
N GLU A 149 6.78 -16.61 -14.86
CA GLU A 149 8.19 -16.30 -15.11
C GLU A 149 9.09 -17.48 -14.72
N PHE A 150 8.92 -18.00 -13.49
CA PHE A 150 9.72 -19.14 -13.02
C PHE A 150 9.44 -20.42 -13.80
N ALA A 151 8.19 -20.68 -14.20
CA ALA A 151 7.87 -21.81 -15.06
C ALA A 151 8.61 -21.74 -16.40
N LYS A 152 8.70 -20.54 -17.00
CA LYS A 152 9.50 -20.34 -18.22
C LYS A 152 11.01 -20.52 -17.99
N GLN A 153 11.54 -20.03 -16.87
CA GLN A 153 12.96 -20.19 -16.50
C GLN A 153 13.32 -21.66 -16.30
N LEU A 154 12.40 -22.45 -15.74
CA LEU A 154 12.56 -23.89 -15.53
C LEU A 154 12.22 -24.73 -16.78
N GLU A 155 11.87 -24.08 -17.89
CA GLU A 155 11.47 -24.71 -19.14
C GLU A 155 10.32 -25.73 -18.98
N TYR A 156 9.33 -25.38 -18.11
CA TYR A 156 8.16 -26.21 -17.89
C TYR A 156 7.19 -26.11 -19.07
N ASP A 157 6.67 -27.26 -19.52
CA ASP A 157 5.62 -27.35 -20.54
C ASP A 157 4.23 -27.06 -19.93
N SER A 158 4.08 -27.21 -18.62
CA SER A 158 2.82 -27.00 -17.89
C SER A 158 3.04 -26.42 -16.51
N ILE A 159 2.05 -25.65 -16.04
CA ILE A 159 1.92 -25.21 -14.64
C ILE A 159 0.77 -25.99 -14.01
N ASN A 160 1.12 -26.92 -13.12
CA ASN A 160 0.18 -27.68 -12.33
C ASN A 160 0.28 -27.18 -10.89
N TYR A 161 -0.71 -26.51 -10.40
CA TYR A 161 -0.61 -25.83 -9.10
C TYR A 161 -1.83 -26.06 -8.21
N VAL A 162 -1.64 -25.84 -6.91
CA VAL A 162 -2.70 -25.73 -5.92
C VAL A 162 -2.67 -24.33 -5.31
N THR A 163 -3.83 -23.82 -4.90
CA THR A 163 -3.91 -22.57 -4.15
C THR A 163 -4.16 -22.87 -2.68
N LEU A 164 -3.27 -22.39 -1.81
CA LEU A 164 -3.40 -22.47 -0.36
C LEU A 164 -3.87 -21.13 0.21
N MET A 165 -4.93 -21.17 1.01
CA MET A 165 -5.62 -20.00 1.60
C MET A 165 -5.84 -20.23 3.09
N SER A 166 -6.05 -19.15 3.89
CA SER A 166 -6.42 -19.32 5.29
C SER A 166 -7.75 -20.05 5.44
N THR A 167 -8.77 -19.58 4.70
CA THR A 167 -10.07 -20.24 4.54
C THR A 167 -10.52 -20.11 3.10
N THR A 168 -11.32 -21.04 2.59
CA THR A 168 -11.74 -21.06 1.19
C THR A 168 -12.87 -20.07 0.85
N ASP A 169 -13.38 -19.32 1.81
CA ASP A 169 -14.44 -18.31 1.68
C ASP A 169 -13.96 -16.87 1.96
N ASN A 170 -12.69 -16.67 2.26
CA ASN A 170 -12.12 -15.34 2.48
C ASN A 170 -12.14 -14.51 1.19
N ALA A 171 -12.93 -13.44 1.18
CA ALA A 171 -13.18 -12.63 -0.01
C ALA A 171 -11.89 -12.00 -0.59
N SER A 172 -10.97 -11.52 0.27
CA SER A 172 -9.70 -10.93 -0.18
C SER A 172 -8.79 -11.98 -0.80
N GLN A 173 -8.71 -13.18 -0.21
CA GLN A 173 -7.89 -14.27 -0.74
C GLN A 173 -8.50 -14.88 -2.01
N LEU A 174 -9.81 -14.86 -2.17
CA LEU A 174 -10.46 -15.23 -3.43
C LEU A 174 -10.15 -14.24 -4.56
N LYS A 175 -10.08 -12.93 -4.27
CA LYS A 175 -9.61 -11.92 -5.23
C LYS A 175 -8.12 -12.13 -5.57
N ASN A 176 -7.30 -12.44 -4.59
CA ASN A 176 -5.88 -12.75 -4.79
C ASN A 176 -5.70 -13.97 -5.70
N ARG A 177 -6.40 -15.07 -5.40
CA ARG A 177 -6.43 -16.27 -6.26
C ARG A 177 -6.87 -15.95 -7.70
N GLN A 178 -7.89 -15.12 -7.88
CA GLN A 178 -8.31 -14.70 -9.21
C GLN A 178 -7.19 -13.98 -9.96
N GLY A 179 -6.51 -13.03 -9.30
CA GLY A 179 -5.37 -12.34 -9.88
C GLY A 179 -4.24 -13.30 -10.29
N ILE A 180 -3.93 -14.28 -9.43
CA ILE A 180 -2.93 -15.31 -9.75
C ILE A 180 -3.31 -16.09 -11.02
N ALA A 181 -4.55 -16.58 -11.09
CA ALA A 181 -5.03 -17.36 -12.22
C ALA A 181 -5.01 -16.56 -13.53
N ASP A 182 -5.47 -15.32 -13.49
CA ASP A 182 -5.49 -14.43 -14.66
C ASP A 182 -4.06 -14.13 -15.15
N ALA A 183 -3.15 -13.81 -14.24
CA ALA A 183 -1.76 -13.54 -14.60
C ALA A 183 -1.03 -14.77 -15.18
N ILE A 184 -1.23 -15.95 -14.61
CA ILE A 184 -0.67 -17.18 -15.17
C ILE A 184 -1.21 -17.39 -16.59
N ALA A 185 -2.53 -17.23 -16.80
CA ALA A 185 -3.18 -17.42 -18.09
C ALA A 185 -2.71 -16.41 -19.15
N GLU A 186 -2.41 -15.17 -18.76
CA GLU A 186 -1.92 -14.14 -19.65
C GLU A 186 -0.42 -14.27 -19.98
N ASN A 187 0.35 -14.83 -19.04
CA ASN A 187 1.81 -14.85 -19.13
C ASN A 187 2.44 -16.22 -19.38
N PHE A 188 1.68 -17.29 -19.54
CA PHE A 188 2.21 -18.62 -19.81
C PHE A 188 1.46 -19.29 -20.96
N ASP A 189 2.22 -19.70 -21.99
CA ASP A 189 1.65 -20.29 -23.23
C ASP A 189 1.42 -21.82 -23.13
N GLY A 190 1.88 -22.48 -22.04
CA GLY A 190 1.77 -23.92 -21.83
C GLY A 190 0.43 -24.35 -21.23
N GLU A 191 0.34 -25.61 -20.85
CA GLU A 191 -0.85 -26.13 -20.17
C GLU A 191 -0.93 -25.62 -18.73
N ILE A 192 -2.12 -25.18 -18.28
CA ILE A 192 -2.34 -24.61 -16.96
C ILE A 192 -3.44 -25.39 -16.25
N ASN A 193 -3.12 -25.97 -15.10
CA ASN A 193 -4.04 -26.77 -14.31
C ASN A 193 -4.01 -26.30 -12.84
N GLU A 194 -5.05 -25.61 -12.40
CA GLU A 194 -5.29 -25.47 -10.95
C GLU A 194 -5.94 -26.76 -10.45
N ILE A 195 -5.18 -27.58 -9.74
CA ILE A 195 -5.59 -28.92 -9.29
C ILE A 195 -6.68 -28.81 -8.22
N ASP A 196 -6.47 -27.94 -7.22
CA ASP A 196 -7.42 -27.73 -6.14
C ASP A 196 -7.10 -26.46 -5.34
N ILE A 197 -8.00 -26.11 -4.43
CA ILE A 197 -7.81 -25.08 -3.39
C ILE A 197 -7.95 -25.70 -2.01
N ALA A 198 -7.15 -25.27 -1.04
CA ALA A 198 -7.23 -25.79 0.31
C ALA A 198 -7.08 -24.73 1.39
N ALA A 199 -7.87 -24.88 2.47
CA ALA A 199 -7.75 -24.07 3.67
C ALA A 199 -6.56 -24.55 4.52
N THR A 200 -5.76 -23.61 5.01
CA THR A 200 -4.61 -23.86 5.88
C THR A 200 -4.91 -23.53 7.35
N ASP A 201 -6.05 -22.90 7.61
CA ASP A 201 -6.45 -22.39 8.93
C ASP A 201 -5.37 -21.46 9.54
N SER A 202 -4.69 -20.68 8.69
CA SER A 202 -3.54 -19.84 9.05
C SER A 202 -2.46 -20.60 9.84
N ASN A 203 -2.13 -21.80 9.39
CA ASN A 203 -1.18 -22.70 10.06
C ASN A 203 -0.21 -23.32 9.04
N ALA A 204 1.10 -23.08 9.23
CA ALA A 204 2.13 -23.55 8.30
C ALA A 204 2.24 -25.08 8.25
N ALA A 205 2.10 -25.78 9.38
CA ALA A 205 2.13 -27.25 9.39
C ALA A 205 0.92 -27.83 8.63
N THR A 206 -0.27 -27.24 8.77
CA THR A 206 -1.45 -27.63 7.98
C THR A 206 -1.22 -27.38 6.49
N ALA A 207 -0.60 -26.27 6.12
CA ALA A 207 -0.26 -25.94 4.72
C ALA A 207 0.71 -27.00 4.14
N GLN A 208 1.77 -27.33 4.87
CA GLN A 208 2.74 -28.37 4.51
C GLN A 208 2.10 -29.74 4.34
N ASP A 209 1.28 -30.17 5.31
CA ASP A 209 0.59 -31.47 5.28
C ASP A 209 -0.32 -31.58 4.03
N LYS A 210 -1.08 -30.53 3.73
CA LYS A 210 -1.98 -30.48 2.57
C LYS A 210 -1.20 -30.51 1.28
N LEU A 211 -0.14 -29.70 1.16
CA LEU A 211 0.70 -29.67 -0.04
C LEU A 211 1.37 -31.04 -0.27
N SER A 212 1.85 -31.69 0.79
CA SER A 212 2.40 -33.05 0.72
C SER A 212 1.36 -34.07 0.24
N ALA A 213 0.11 -33.96 0.70
CA ALA A 213 -0.98 -34.83 0.25
C ALA A 213 -1.33 -34.61 -1.23
N PHE A 214 -1.36 -33.36 -1.69
CA PHE A 214 -1.58 -33.03 -3.10
C PHE A 214 -0.45 -33.54 -3.98
N TYR A 215 0.80 -33.34 -3.57
CA TYR A 215 1.97 -33.82 -4.31
C TYR A 215 2.01 -35.32 -4.44
N LEU A 216 1.65 -36.03 -3.38
CA LEU A 216 1.56 -37.52 -3.41
C LEU A 216 0.47 -38.00 -4.37
N ALA A 217 -0.66 -37.29 -4.43
CA ALA A 217 -1.80 -37.63 -5.29
C ALA A 217 -1.60 -37.20 -6.74
N ASN A 218 -0.82 -36.17 -6.99
CA ASN A 218 -0.58 -35.53 -8.29
C ASN A 218 0.93 -35.30 -8.47
N PRO A 219 1.68 -36.31 -8.92
CA PRO A 219 3.14 -36.20 -9.08
C PRO A 219 3.59 -35.14 -10.10
N GLU A 220 2.68 -34.64 -10.94
CA GLU A 220 2.88 -33.54 -11.87
C GLU A 220 2.78 -32.16 -11.22
N LEU A 221 2.36 -32.06 -9.95
CA LEU A 221 2.30 -30.80 -9.22
C LEU A 221 3.69 -30.16 -9.14
N ASN A 222 3.83 -28.94 -9.67
CA ASN A 222 5.13 -28.27 -9.77
C ASN A 222 5.11 -26.82 -9.26
N ALA A 223 3.95 -26.35 -8.79
CA ALA A 223 3.82 -25.01 -8.23
C ALA A 223 2.78 -24.95 -7.10
N VAL A 224 2.93 -23.97 -6.25
CA VAL A 224 1.93 -23.59 -5.24
C VAL A 224 1.71 -22.09 -5.25
N ALA A 225 0.45 -21.68 -5.27
CA ALA A 225 0.02 -20.32 -5.07
C ALA A 225 -0.35 -20.11 -3.59
N CYS A 226 0.33 -19.19 -2.92
CA CYS A 226 0.15 -18.92 -1.50
C CYS A 226 -0.61 -17.60 -1.32
N ALA A 227 -1.81 -17.63 -0.75
CA ALA A 227 -2.62 -16.44 -0.52
C ALA A 227 -2.39 -15.81 0.87
N ASP A 228 -1.57 -16.43 1.72
CA ASP A 228 -1.15 -15.88 3.01
C ASP A 228 0.24 -16.36 3.42
N LEU A 229 0.80 -15.72 4.46
CA LEU A 229 2.12 -16.02 5.00
C LEU A 229 2.27 -17.49 5.43
N TYR A 230 1.29 -18.05 6.13
CA TYR A 230 1.38 -19.41 6.64
C TYR A 230 1.39 -20.46 5.51
N ALA A 231 0.67 -20.17 4.43
CA ALA A 231 0.75 -20.97 3.22
C ALA A 231 2.17 -20.96 2.64
N ALA A 232 2.81 -19.80 2.56
CA ALA A 232 4.19 -19.66 2.05
C ALA A 232 5.21 -20.36 2.96
N LEU A 233 5.09 -20.23 4.28
CA LEU A 233 5.96 -20.93 5.23
C LEU A 233 5.84 -22.45 5.13
N GLY A 234 4.60 -22.96 5.01
CA GLY A 234 4.36 -24.40 4.83
C GLY A 234 4.86 -24.91 3.48
N ALA A 235 4.75 -24.10 2.44
CA ALA A 235 5.28 -24.42 1.11
C ALA A 235 6.82 -24.53 1.11
N ALA A 236 7.52 -23.58 1.75
CA ALA A 236 8.96 -23.61 1.89
C ALA A 236 9.43 -24.89 2.62
N GLN A 237 8.76 -25.23 3.71
CA GLN A 237 9.06 -26.43 4.48
C GLN A 237 8.80 -27.71 3.66
N PHE A 238 7.72 -27.76 2.89
CA PHE A 238 7.43 -28.85 1.97
C PHE A 238 8.53 -29.02 0.93
N VAL A 239 9.04 -27.94 0.33
CA VAL A 239 10.10 -27.98 -0.68
C VAL A 239 11.38 -28.55 -0.08
N ASP A 240 11.85 -28.03 1.07
CA ASP A 240 13.01 -28.52 1.82
C ASP A 240 12.91 -30.03 2.13
N GLU A 241 11.81 -30.48 2.76
CA GLU A 241 11.64 -31.87 3.18
C GLU A 241 11.55 -32.88 2.03
N ASN A 242 11.17 -32.42 0.82
CA ASN A 242 11.06 -33.27 -0.36
C ASN A 242 12.23 -33.17 -1.34
N GLY A 243 13.24 -32.33 -1.06
CA GLY A 243 14.41 -32.15 -1.91
C GLY A 243 14.03 -31.54 -3.28
N LEU A 244 13.15 -30.55 -3.28
CA LEU A 244 12.60 -29.92 -4.48
C LEU A 244 13.17 -28.53 -4.74
N GLU A 245 14.23 -28.15 -4.02
CA GLU A 245 14.84 -26.82 -4.05
C GLU A 245 15.21 -26.42 -5.48
N GLY A 246 14.78 -25.19 -5.85
CA GLY A 246 15.02 -24.65 -7.19
C GLY A 246 14.24 -25.31 -8.31
N ASN A 247 13.43 -26.35 -8.04
CA ASN A 247 12.65 -27.08 -9.04
C ASN A 247 11.13 -27.09 -8.79
N PHE A 248 10.68 -26.58 -7.65
CA PHE A 248 9.26 -26.41 -7.32
C PHE A 248 8.97 -24.94 -7.14
N ILE A 249 7.94 -24.43 -7.81
CA ILE A 249 7.64 -23.00 -7.75
C ILE A 249 6.84 -22.68 -6.49
N ALA A 250 7.52 -22.08 -5.53
CA ALA A 250 6.94 -21.51 -4.32
C ALA A 250 7.50 -20.10 -4.09
N THR A 251 6.69 -19.16 -3.60
CA THR A 251 7.10 -17.80 -3.31
C THR A 251 6.76 -17.40 -1.88
N GLY A 252 7.64 -16.62 -1.26
CA GLY A 252 7.43 -16.05 0.07
C GLY A 252 6.58 -14.78 0.06
N LEU A 253 6.08 -14.41 1.25
CA LEU A 253 5.23 -13.25 1.48
C LEU A 253 5.75 -12.31 2.57
N GLU A 254 7.02 -12.43 2.95
CA GLU A 254 7.68 -11.54 3.90
C GLU A 254 9.13 -11.25 3.49
N LEU A 255 9.64 -10.07 3.86
CA LEU A 255 11.03 -9.65 3.69
C LEU A 255 11.76 -9.74 5.03
N THR A 256 11.94 -10.97 5.50
CA THR A 256 12.60 -11.31 6.78
C THR A 256 13.85 -12.15 6.55
N ALA A 257 14.77 -12.17 7.54
CA ALA A 257 15.96 -12.99 7.44
C ALA A 257 15.65 -14.48 7.19
N ASP A 258 14.58 -15.01 7.81
CA ASP A 258 14.17 -16.41 7.58
C ASP A 258 13.70 -16.63 6.14
N ALA A 259 12.85 -15.74 5.60
CA ALA A 259 12.41 -15.84 4.21
C ALA A 259 13.58 -15.71 3.23
N PHE A 260 14.55 -14.84 3.50
CA PHE A 260 15.75 -14.70 2.66
C PHE A 260 16.65 -15.94 2.71
N ASN A 261 16.83 -16.55 3.88
CA ASN A 261 17.56 -17.83 3.95
C ASN A 261 16.85 -18.90 3.11
N ARG A 262 15.51 -19.00 3.19
CA ARG A 262 14.70 -19.90 2.36
C ARG A 262 14.87 -19.66 0.85
N VAL A 263 15.01 -18.39 0.47
CA VAL A 263 15.28 -18.03 -0.94
C VAL A 263 16.69 -18.45 -1.35
N LEU A 264 17.70 -18.24 -0.49
CA LEU A 264 19.09 -18.66 -0.76
C LEU A 264 19.26 -20.17 -0.78
N ASP A 265 18.53 -20.89 0.05
CA ASP A 265 18.52 -22.36 0.09
C ASP A 265 17.75 -22.98 -1.11
N GLY A 266 16.90 -22.18 -1.78
CA GLY A 266 16.10 -22.60 -2.93
C GLY A 266 14.73 -23.19 -2.57
N ASP A 267 14.34 -23.14 -1.30
CA ASP A 267 13.01 -23.56 -0.83
C ASP A 267 11.91 -22.63 -1.37
N LEU A 268 12.26 -21.36 -1.58
CA LEU A 268 11.45 -20.35 -2.23
C LEU A 268 12.19 -19.79 -3.44
N MET A 269 11.52 -19.65 -4.57
CA MET A 269 12.09 -19.05 -5.78
C MET A 269 12.33 -17.54 -5.63
N ALA A 270 11.54 -16.88 -4.82
CA ALA A 270 11.65 -15.48 -4.41
C ALA A 270 10.81 -15.23 -3.18
N THR A 271 11.03 -14.10 -2.51
CA THR A 271 10.11 -13.61 -1.50
C THR A 271 9.63 -12.21 -1.81
N SER A 272 8.50 -11.81 -1.25
CA SER A 272 7.89 -10.52 -1.54
C SER A 272 7.24 -9.88 -0.31
N SER A 273 7.04 -8.58 -0.39
CA SER A 273 6.15 -7.85 0.54
C SER A 273 5.53 -6.67 -0.19
N VAL A 274 4.56 -6.02 0.44
CA VAL A 274 4.05 -4.75 -0.05
C VAL A 274 4.99 -3.61 0.32
N ASP A 275 5.09 -2.59 -0.54
CA ASP A 275 5.83 -1.37 -0.22
C ASP A 275 5.07 -0.52 0.81
N SER A 276 5.23 -0.86 2.07
CA SER A 276 4.58 -0.13 3.17
C SER A 276 5.13 1.28 3.37
N VAL A 277 6.39 1.55 3.00
CA VAL A 277 6.94 2.92 2.97
C VAL A 277 6.24 3.72 1.88
N GLY A 278 6.07 3.12 0.69
CA GLY A 278 5.33 3.71 -0.42
C GLY A 278 3.86 3.99 -0.08
N ILE A 279 3.19 3.14 0.69
CA ILE A 279 1.83 3.43 1.20
C ILE A 279 1.82 4.75 1.96
N GLY A 280 2.72 4.91 2.94
CA GLY A 280 2.81 6.13 3.74
C GLY A 280 3.08 7.38 2.89
N LYS A 281 3.98 7.28 1.91
CA LYS A 281 4.27 8.37 0.97
C LYS A 281 3.06 8.70 0.10
N ASN A 282 2.39 7.68 -0.42
CA ASN A 282 1.24 7.86 -1.30
C ASN A 282 0.05 8.51 -0.59
N PHE A 283 -0.11 8.37 0.72
CA PHE A 283 -1.09 9.16 1.46
C PHE A 283 -0.91 10.65 1.21
N CYS A 284 0.31 11.16 1.34
CA CYS A 284 0.61 12.57 1.13
C CYS A 284 0.51 12.98 -0.35
N TYR A 285 1.06 12.19 -1.27
CA TYR A 285 1.06 12.55 -2.69
C TYR A 285 -0.33 12.51 -3.32
N VAL A 286 -1.18 11.55 -2.92
CA VAL A 286 -2.57 11.51 -3.36
C VAL A 286 -3.37 12.65 -2.73
N ALA A 287 -3.20 12.90 -1.41
CA ALA A 287 -3.79 14.05 -0.75
C ALA A 287 -3.41 15.37 -1.43
N GLN A 288 -2.14 15.53 -1.84
CA GLN A 288 -1.65 16.72 -2.54
C GLN A 288 -2.40 16.96 -3.85
N LYS A 289 -2.55 15.93 -4.68
CA LYS A 289 -3.31 16.04 -5.93
C LYS A 289 -4.75 16.45 -5.68
N ILE A 290 -5.42 15.81 -4.70
CA ILE A 290 -6.80 16.09 -4.35
C ILE A 290 -6.95 17.53 -3.85
N LEU A 291 -6.10 17.99 -2.94
CA LEU A 291 -6.15 19.33 -2.36
C LEU A 291 -5.84 20.43 -3.39
N ASN A 292 -4.96 20.13 -4.36
CA ASN A 292 -4.65 21.04 -5.47
C ASN A 292 -5.72 21.04 -6.57
N GLY A 293 -6.70 20.13 -6.53
CA GLY A 293 -7.70 19.95 -7.59
C GLY A 293 -7.09 19.41 -8.90
N GLU A 294 -6.02 18.64 -8.79
CA GLU A 294 -5.37 17.94 -9.89
C GLU A 294 -6.11 16.63 -10.22
N ASP A 295 -5.91 16.08 -11.41
CA ASP A 295 -6.42 14.75 -11.75
C ASP A 295 -5.71 13.67 -10.91
N TYR A 296 -6.49 12.76 -10.35
CA TYR A 296 -5.99 11.62 -9.58
C TYR A 296 -6.84 10.38 -9.83
N ASP A 297 -6.24 9.23 -9.61
CA ASP A 297 -6.97 7.97 -9.61
C ASP A 297 -7.50 7.68 -8.20
N TYR A 298 -8.74 7.19 -8.12
CA TYR A 298 -9.31 6.74 -6.85
C TYR A 298 -8.49 5.60 -6.24
N SER A 299 -8.14 4.61 -7.05
CA SER A 299 -7.38 3.43 -6.61
C SER A 299 -5.89 3.62 -6.83
N ASN A 300 -5.14 3.58 -5.73
CA ASN A 300 -3.67 3.68 -5.70
C ASN A 300 -3.12 2.47 -4.92
N PRO A 301 -3.11 1.29 -5.51
CA PRO A 301 -2.66 0.08 -4.84
C PRO A 301 -1.17 0.15 -4.51
N ALA A 302 -0.82 -0.42 -3.35
CA ALA A 302 0.57 -0.57 -2.96
C ALA A 302 1.32 -1.49 -3.94
N GLU A 303 2.51 -1.08 -4.34
CA GLU A 303 3.38 -1.93 -5.14
C GLU A 303 3.86 -3.15 -4.34
N LYS A 304 4.10 -4.25 -5.05
CA LYS A 304 4.70 -5.44 -4.47
C LYS A 304 6.20 -5.43 -4.77
N ILE A 305 6.99 -5.45 -3.71
CA ILE A 305 8.45 -5.58 -3.79
C ILE A 305 8.77 -7.08 -3.85
N TRP A 306 9.50 -7.49 -4.86
CA TRP A 306 10.07 -8.83 -4.98
C TRP A 306 11.56 -8.79 -4.69
N VAL A 307 12.06 -9.82 -4.03
CA VAL A 307 13.50 -10.04 -3.82
C VAL A 307 13.84 -11.44 -4.32
N LEU A 308 14.66 -11.50 -5.37
CA LEU A 308 15.13 -12.71 -6.01
C LEU A 308 16.43 -13.19 -5.35
N PRO A 309 16.89 -14.43 -5.59
CA PRO A 309 18.07 -14.98 -4.94
C PRO A 309 19.34 -14.12 -5.10
N ASP A 310 19.56 -13.53 -6.27
CA ASP A 310 20.72 -12.67 -6.57
C ASP A 310 20.61 -11.25 -5.98
N GLU A 311 19.43 -10.87 -5.50
CA GLU A 311 19.17 -9.57 -4.87
C GLU A 311 19.22 -9.63 -3.34
N VAL A 312 19.15 -10.82 -2.73
CA VAL A 312 19.04 -10.99 -1.26
C VAL A 312 20.16 -10.30 -0.51
N GLU A 313 21.41 -10.50 -0.90
CA GLU A 313 22.56 -9.91 -0.18
C GLU A 313 22.54 -8.37 -0.23
N SER A 314 22.26 -7.79 -1.41
CA SER A 314 22.19 -6.33 -1.57
C SER A 314 21.00 -5.74 -0.81
N TYR A 315 19.83 -6.37 -0.90
CA TYR A 315 18.65 -5.95 -0.17
C TYR A 315 18.86 -5.97 1.36
N CYS A 316 19.45 -7.06 1.87
CA CYS A 316 19.77 -7.19 3.29
C CYS A 316 20.76 -6.12 3.76
N ALA A 317 21.80 -5.84 2.98
CA ALA A 317 22.77 -4.81 3.30
C ALA A 317 22.16 -3.41 3.35
N GLU A 318 21.29 -3.08 2.39
CA GLU A 318 20.61 -1.78 2.32
C GLU A 318 19.59 -1.57 3.45
N ASN A 319 18.97 -2.65 3.92
CA ASN A 319 17.92 -2.60 4.94
C ASN A 319 18.37 -3.02 6.34
N GLY A 320 19.69 -3.31 6.53
CA GLY A 320 20.24 -3.68 7.83
C GLY A 320 19.72 -5.01 8.37
N ILE A 321 19.41 -5.95 7.48
CA ILE A 321 18.92 -7.29 7.84
C ILE A 321 20.13 -8.24 7.90
N GLU A 322 20.33 -8.89 9.04
CA GLU A 322 21.39 -9.88 9.22
C GLU A 322 20.84 -11.27 8.83
N LEU A 323 21.50 -11.93 7.88
CA LEU A 323 21.25 -13.32 7.51
C LEU A 323 21.85 -14.26 8.55
N ASN A 324 21.23 -15.41 8.81
CA ASN A 324 21.69 -16.41 9.79
C ASN A 324 22.76 -17.33 9.21
#